data_289015041a6de11b64e39c003d63e57d
#
_entry.id   289015041a6de11b64e39c003d63e57d
#
_cell.length_a   1.000
_cell.length_b   1.000
_cell.length_c   1.000
_cell.angle_alpha   90.00
_cell.angle_beta   90.00
_cell.angle_gamma   90.00
#
_symmetry.space_group_name_H-M   'P 1'
#
loop_
_entity.id
_entity.type
_entity.pdbx_description
1 polymer ?
#
loop_
_entity_poly.entity_id
_entity_poly.type
_entity_poly.pdbx_seq_one_letter_code
_entity_poly.pdbx_strand_id
1 'polypeptide(L)'
;MAGEMAIKIGMGLSTKRDSLKGAQEAVREARLNLQSQKIDLAVVFSSLDFAHVTVFRTINNLLGSVPLIGCSSLAIISNQGIFKHGLAIMLLSFSADIYFNTACVKEISVKPIADAVSELGEKLLYGFRGIRRDLGMIFSDGLISDG
;
A
#
# COMPACT_ATOMS: atom_id res chain seq x y z
N MET A 1 -10.16 -2.17 31.62
CA MET A 1 -10.83 -1.53 30.45
C MET A 1 -10.12 -2.08 29.23
N ALA A 2 -10.81 -2.83 28.38
CA ALA A 2 -10.29 -3.24 27.08
C ALA A 2 -10.06 -1.95 26.28
N GLY A 3 -8.80 -1.67 25.93
CA GLY A 3 -8.47 -0.53 25.08
C GLY A 3 -9.24 -0.66 23.76
N GLU A 4 -9.91 0.39 23.36
CA GLU A 4 -10.63 0.44 22.10
C GLU A 4 -9.62 0.15 20.97
N MET A 5 -9.78 -0.99 20.28
CA MET A 5 -8.97 -1.30 19.09
C MET A 5 -9.30 -0.26 18.04
N ALA A 6 -8.48 0.76 17.94
CA ALA A 6 -8.70 1.84 16.99
C ALA A 6 -7.70 1.75 15.84
N ILE A 7 -8.22 1.59 14.63
CA ILE A 7 -7.48 1.85 13.40
C ILE A 7 -7.84 3.26 12.94
N LYS A 8 -6.84 4.12 12.77
CA LYS A 8 -7.03 5.42 12.13
C LYS A 8 -6.58 5.32 10.67
N ILE A 9 -7.37 5.90 9.79
CA ILE A 9 -7.13 5.86 8.35
C ILE A 9 -7.17 7.29 7.82
N GLY A 10 -6.14 7.66 7.05
CA GLY A 10 -6.13 8.90 6.29
C GLY A 10 -5.95 8.59 4.82
N MET A 11 -6.80 9.13 3.98
CA MET A 11 -6.75 8.96 2.54
C MET A 11 -6.42 10.28 1.85
N GLY A 12 -5.63 10.19 0.77
CA GLY A 12 -5.34 11.31 -0.11
C GLY A 12 -5.33 10.87 -1.56
N LEU A 13 -5.79 11.73 -2.43
CA LEU A 13 -5.87 11.52 -3.88
C LEU A 13 -5.26 12.73 -4.59
N SER A 14 -4.49 12.47 -5.65
CA SER A 14 -4.03 13.50 -6.56
C SER A 14 -4.24 13.09 -8.01
N THR A 15 -4.68 14.04 -8.81
CA THR A 15 -4.80 13.90 -10.27
C THR A 15 -3.77 14.75 -11.02
N LYS A 16 -2.74 15.24 -10.32
CA LYS A 16 -1.65 15.99 -10.93
C LYS A 16 -0.80 15.10 -11.83
N ARG A 17 -0.52 15.56 -13.03
CA ARG A 17 0.31 14.82 -14.01
C ARG A 17 1.78 14.71 -13.63
N ASP A 18 2.30 15.67 -12.87
CA ASP A 18 3.65 15.61 -12.34
C ASP A 18 3.74 14.62 -11.19
N SER A 19 4.56 13.58 -11.36
CA SER A 19 4.67 12.47 -10.40
C SER A 19 5.17 12.91 -9.02
N LEU A 20 6.08 13.88 -8.96
CA LEU A 20 6.57 14.43 -7.69
C LEU A 20 5.46 15.20 -6.97
N LYS A 21 4.84 16.15 -7.68
CA LYS A 21 3.78 16.99 -7.12
C LYS A 21 2.53 16.17 -6.75
N GLY A 22 2.21 15.16 -7.57
CA GLY A 22 1.11 14.23 -7.30
C GLY A 22 1.33 13.45 -6.01
N ALA A 23 2.53 12.89 -5.83
CA ALA A 23 2.88 12.18 -4.62
C ALA A 23 2.87 13.09 -3.38
N GLN A 24 3.43 14.29 -3.49
CA GLN A 24 3.42 15.28 -2.39
C GLN A 24 2.00 15.67 -1.98
N GLU A 25 1.11 15.92 -2.95
CA GLU A 25 -0.27 16.30 -2.68
C GLU A 25 -1.05 15.17 -2.00
N ALA A 26 -0.98 13.95 -2.55
CA ALA A 26 -1.66 12.79 -2.00
C ALA A 26 -1.20 12.47 -0.57
N VAL A 27 0.12 12.50 -0.30
CA VAL A 27 0.66 12.30 1.05
C VAL A 27 0.19 13.38 2.01
N ARG A 28 0.22 14.65 1.59
CA ARG A 28 -0.23 15.77 2.43
C ARG A 28 -1.69 15.61 2.82
N GLU A 29 -2.55 15.31 1.87
CA GLU A 29 -3.98 15.12 2.11
C GLU A 29 -4.22 13.91 3.03
N ALA A 30 -3.56 12.78 2.77
CA ALA A 30 -3.68 11.60 3.60
C ALA A 30 -3.25 11.86 5.06
N ARG A 31 -2.16 12.62 5.27
CA ARG A 31 -1.73 13.00 6.62
C ARG A 31 -2.74 13.89 7.35
N LEU A 32 -3.32 14.86 6.65
CA LEU A 32 -4.34 15.72 7.23
C LEU A 32 -5.58 14.91 7.68
N ASN A 33 -5.95 13.91 6.89
CA ASN A 33 -7.12 13.06 7.16
C ASN A 33 -6.85 11.97 8.21
N LEU A 34 -5.59 11.57 8.42
CA LEU A 34 -5.23 10.48 9.34
C LEU A 34 -5.50 10.81 10.82
N GLN A 35 -5.39 12.07 11.20
CA GLN A 35 -5.55 12.51 12.60
C GLN A 35 -4.68 11.72 13.60
N SER A 36 -3.47 11.34 13.17
CA SER A 36 -2.47 10.64 13.96
C SER A 36 -1.06 11.07 13.54
N GLN A 37 -0.15 11.18 14.51
CA GLN A 37 1.27 11.40 14.24
C GLN A 37 1.98 10.11 13.81
N LYS A 38 1.49 8.97 14.31
CA LYS A 38 2.03 7.65 14.01
C LYS A 38 1.45 7.14 12.68
N ILE A 39 2.32 6.63 11.82
CA ILE A 39 1.95 5.94 10.58
C ILE A 39 2.63 4.59 10.60
N ASP A 40 1.85 3.53 10.54
CA ASP A 40 2.36 2.16 10.60
C ASP A 40 2.46 1.51 9.21
N LEU A 41 1.56 1.87 8.30
CA LEU A 41 1.50 1.31 6.94
C LEU A 41 1.00 2.35 5.95
N ALA A 42 1.59 2.36 4.75
CA ALA A 42 1.09 3.09 3.59
C ALA A 42 0.66 2.13 2.48
N VAL A 43 -0.53 2.32 1.94
CA VAL A 43 -1.03 1.59 0.76
C VAL A 43 -1.18 2.59 -0.38
N VAL A 44 -0.56 2.30 -1.54
CA VAL A 44 -0.47 3.23 -2.67
C VAL A 44 -0.99 2.60 -3.94
N PHE A 45 -1.87 3.31 -4.63
CA PHE A 45 -2.32 2.97 -5.98
C PHE A 45 -2.01 4.12 -6.92
N SER A 46 -1.40 3.84 -8.06
CA SER A 46 -1.12 4.85 -9.07
C SER A 46 -1.55 4.37 -10.46
N SER A 47 -1.97 5.28 -11.32
CA SER A 47 -2.14 4.95 -12.73
C SER A 47 -0.79 4.69 -13.41
N LEU A 48 -0.82 4.00 -14.55
CA LEU A 48 0.38 3.51 -15.24
C LEU A 48 1.27 4.63 -15.78
N ASP A 49 0.75 5.81 -15.99
CA ASP A 49 1.43 6.97 -16.55
C ASP A 49 2.26 7.78 -15.53
N PHE A 50 2.24 7.38 -14.24
CA PHE A 50 3.15 7.93 -13.25
C PHE A 50 4.56 7.33 -13.37
N ALA A 51 5.59 8.15 -13.13
CA ALA A 51 6.96 7.68 -12.95
C ALA A 51 7.08 6.99 -11.57
N HIS A 52 6.80 5.68 -11.50
CA HIS A 52 6.65 4.92 -10.26
C HIS A 52 7.87 5.04 -9.33
N VAL A 53 9.09 5.09 -9.88
CA VAL A 53 10.32 5.31 -9.09
C VAL A 53 10.30 6.67 -8.39
N THR A 54 9.83 7.72 -9.09
CA THR A 54 9.70 9.06 -8.52
C THR A 54 8.64 9.09 -7.43
N VAL A 55 7.49 8.48 -7.69
CA VAL A 55 6.41 8.34 -6.70
C VAL A 55 6.91 7.66 -5.44
N PHE A 56 7.53 6.47 -5.59
CA PHE A 56 8.06 5.70 -4.47
C PHE A 56 9.08 6.49 -3.65
N ARG A 57 10.07 7.10 -4.31
CA ARG A 57 11.10 7.90 -3.63
C ARG A 57 10.49 9.09 -2.90
N THR A 58 9.54 9.78 -3.51
CA THR A 58 8.87 10.93 -2.91
C THR A 58 8.10 10.54 -1.66
N ILE A 59 7.31 9.46 -1.74
CA ILE A 59 6.55 8.97 -0.59
C ILE A 59 7.48 8.54 0.53
N ASN A 60 8.53 7.78 0.21
CA ASN A 60 9.51 7.32 1.20
C ASN A 60 10.23 8.49 1.91
N ASN A 61 10.61 9.52 1.15
CA ASN A 61 11.22 10.71 1.72
C ASN A 61 10.27 11.48 2.65
N LEU A 62 8.98 11.50 2.35
CA LEU A 62 7.97 12.20 3.15
C LEU A 62 7.53 11.40 4.37
N LEU A 63 7.45 10.08 4.27
CA LEU A 63 6.95 9.22 5.35
C LEU A 63 8.07 8.58 6.20
N GLY A 64 9.30 8.59 5.71
CA GLY A 64 10.41 7.87 6.33
C GLY A 64 10.32 6.36 6.06
N SER A 65 10.78 5.53 6.99
CA SER A 65 10.85 4.07 6.85
C SER A 65 9.50 3.36 7.13
N VAL A 66 8.39 3.98 6.76
CA VAL A 66 7.06 3.35 6.88
C VAL A 66 6.94 2.25 5.84
N PRO A 67 6.52 1.03 6.21
CA PRO A 67 6.20 -0.02 5.25
C PRO A 67 5.20 0.47 4.20
N LEU A 68 5.51 0.20 2.93
CA LEU A 68 4.72 0.65 1.79
C LEU A 68 4.39 -0.53 0.90
N ILE A 69 3.10 -0.71 0.61
CA ILE A 69 2.59 -1.71 -0.33
C ILE A 69 1.65 -1.05 -1.33
N GLY A 70 1.39 -1.71 -2.42
CA GLY A 70 0.43 -1.22 -3.42
C GLY A 70 0.75 -1.72 -4.81
N CYS A 71 0.06 -1.19 -5.78
CA CYS A 71 0.26 -1.54 -7.19
C CYS A 71 -0.10 -0.39 -8.13
N SER A 72 0.34 -0.50 -9.37
CA SER A 72 -0.19 0.30 -10.48
C SER A 72 -1.51 -0.27 -10.96
N SER A 73 -2.37 0.58 -11.53
CA SER A 73 -3.70 0.23 -12.00
C SER A 73 -4.06 1.03 -13.24
N LEU A 74 -4.99 0.54 -14.05
CA LEU A 74 -5.53 1.26 -15.21
C LEU A 74 -6.37 2.48 -14.81
N ALA A 75 -6.98 2.44 -13.64
CA ALA A 75 -7.76 3.55 -13.08
C ALA A 75 -7.79 3.45 -11.56
N ILE A 76 -8.00 4.58 -10.91
CA ILE A 76 -8.23 4.68 -9.47
C ILE A 76 -9.72 4.87 -9.24
N ILE A 77 -10.30 4.05 -8.37
CA ILE A 77 -11.69 4.17 -7.92
C ILE A 77 -11.67 4.69 -6.49
N SER A 78 -12.39 5.75 -6.23
CA SER A 78 -12.56 6.33 -4.90
C SER A 78 -14.01 6.79 -4.70
N ASN A 79 -14.33 7.28 -3.51
CA ASN A 79 -15.60 7.93 -3.23
C ASN A 79 -15.85 9.23 -4.01
N GLN A 80 -14.80 9.79 -4.63
CA GLN A 80 -14.88 10.98 -5.48
C GLN A 80 -15.12 10.63 -6.96
N GLY A 81 -15.05 9.34 -7.34
CA GLY A 81 -15.27 8.88 -8.71
C GLY A 81 -14.20 7.93 -9.24
N ILE A 82 -14.17 7.81 -10.57
CA ILE A 82 -13.20 6.98 -11.31
C ILE A 82 -12.23 7.90 -12.05
N PHE A 83 -10.94 7.73 -11.79
CA PHE A 83 -9.86 8.53 -12.36
C PHE A 83 -8.95 7.66 -13.20
N LYS A 84 -8.90 7.90 -14.52
CA LYS A 84 -7.96 7.22 -15.42
C LYS A 84 -6.51 7.66 -15.18
N HIS A 85 -6.32 8.87 -14.64
CA HIS A 85 -5.05 9.40 -14.19
C HIS A 85 -5.20 9.80 -12.72
N GLY A 86 -4.42 9.18 -11.85
CA GLY A 86 -4.49 9.47 -10.42
C GLY A 86 -3.46 8.69 -9.60
N LEU A 87 -3.20 9.22 -8.43
CA LEU A 87 -2.41 8.59 -7.39
C LEU A 87 -3.18 8.70 -6.08
N ALA A 88 -3.52 7.55 -5.50
CA ALA A 88 -4.20 7.46 -4.22
C ALA A 88 -3.26 6.84 -3.18
N ILE A 89 -3.29 7.38 -1.98
CA ILE A 89 -2.58 6.85 -0.84
C ILE A 89 -3.53 6.69 0.35
N MET A 90 -3.41 5.58 1.04
CA MET A 90 -4.06 5.33 2.32
C MET A 90 -2.98 5.14 3.37
N LEU A 91 -2.99 5.97 4.39
CA LEU A 91 -2.14 5.86 5.57
C LEU A 91 -2.92 5.23 6.71
N LEU A 92 -2.31 4.26 7.37
CA LEU A 92 -2.92 3.55 8.49
C LEU A 92 -2.07 3.74 9.74
N SER A 93 -2.77 3.96 10.86
CA SER A 93 -2.19 3.96 12.19
C SER A 93 -2.94 2.94 13.04
N PHE A 94 -2.19 2.00 13.62
CA PHE A 94 -2.72 0.89 14.40
C PHE A 94 -2.54 1.11 15.90
N SER A 95 -3.50 0.63 16.69
CA SER A 95 -3.29 0.44 18.13
C SER A 95 -2.24 -0.65 18.40
N ALA A 96 -1.72 -0.70 19.62
CA ALA A 96 -0.66 -1.63 20.01
C ALA A 96 -1.02 -3.13 19.86
N ASP A 97 -2.31 -3.44 19.78
CA ASP A 97 -2.82 -4.80 19.72
C ASP A 97 -2.98 -5.34 18.29
N ILE A 98 -2.65 -4.52 17.28
CA ILE A 98 -2.74 -4.92 15.87
C ILE A 98 -1.34 -5.26 15.36
N TYR A 99 -1.19 -6.51 14.95
CA TYR A 99 0.02 -7.01 14.32
C TYR A 99 -0.18 -7.08 12.81
N PHE A 100 0.79 -6.62 12.05
CA PHE A 100 0.78 -6.71 10.60
C PHE A 100 2.17 -7.07 10.07
N ASN A 101 2.22 -7.62 8.87
CA ASN A 101 3.45 -7.87 8.14
C ASN A 101 3.21 -7.60 6.65
N THR A 102 4.27 -7.24 5.94
CA THR A 102 4.25 -7.03 4.50
C THR A 102 5.35 -7.86 3.86
N ALA A 103 5.06 -8.43 2.69
CA ALA A 103 6.06 -9.16 1.92
C ALA A 103 5.87 -8.89 0.43
N CYS A 104 6.95 -9.07 -0.33
CA CYS A 104 6.94 -8.98 -1.77
C CYS A 104 7.77 -10.11 -2.36
N VAL A 105 7.29 -10.68 -3.46
CA VAL A 105 8.03 -11.61 -4.31
C VAL A 105 8.28 -10.94 -5.65
N LYS A 106 9.52 -11.02 -6.10
CA LYS A 106 9.97 -10.44 -7.37
C LYS A 106 10.13 -11.54 -8.42
N GLU A 107 10.22 -11.10 -9.68
CA GLU A 107 10.53 -11.98 -10.81
C GLU A 107 9.50 -13.10 -11.01
N ILE A 108 8.22 -12.80 -10.80
CA ILE A 108 7.12 -13.77 -10.95
C ILE A 108 7.05 -14.32 -12.38
N SER A 109 7.44 -13.53 -13.38
CA SER A 109 7.44 -13.94 -14.79
C SER A 109 8.39 -15.10 -15.13
N VAL A 110 9.39 -15.35 -14.29
CA VAL A 110 10.40 -16.41 -14.50
C VAL A 110 10.32 -17.52 -13.45
N LYS A 111 9.43 -17.41 -12.48
CA LYS A 111 9.21 -18.41 -11.42
C LYS A 111 7.90 -19.16 -11.65
N PRO A 112 7.82 -20.45 -11.34
CA PRO A 112 6.54 -21.13 -11.19
C PRO A 112 5.66 -20.41 -10.16
N ILE A 113 4.39 -20.20 -10.47
CA ILE A 113 3.45 -19.47 -9.58
C ILE A 113 3.39 -20.12 -8.20
N ALA A 114 3.40 -21.46 -8.12
CA ALA A 114 3.38 -22.20 -6.86
C ALA A 114 4.59 -21.84 -5.96
N ASP A 115 5.79 -21.69 -6.54
CA ASP A 115 7.00 -21.34 -5.80
C ASP A 115 6.92 -19.88 -5.32
N ALA A 116 6.42 -18.98 -6.15
CA ALA A 116 6.23 -17.57 -5.78
C ALA A 116 5.22 -17.41 -4.64
N VAL A 117 4.12 -18.17 -4.68
CA VAL A 117 3.09 -18.17 -3.62
C VAL A 117 3.66 -18.77 -2.34
N SER A 118 4.44 -19.86 -2.42
CA SER A 118 5.08 -20.46 -1.25
C SER A 118 6.07 -19.49 -0.60
N GLU A 119 6.93 -18.85 -1.40
CA GLU A 119 7.88 -17.83 -0.94
C GLU A 119 7.16 -16.65 -0.26
N LEU A 120 6.08 -16.17 -0.86
CA LEU A 120 5.27 -15.09 -0.28
C LEU A 120 4.68 -15.51 1.06
N GLY A 121 4.11 -16.72 1.12
CA GLY A 121 3.53 -17.29 2.33
C GLY A 121 4.55 -17.40 3.46
N GLU A 122 5.74 -17.92 3.18
CA GLU A 122 6.81 -18.04 4.17
C GLU A 122 7.23 -16.67 4.72
N LYS A 123 7.45 -15.69 3.84
CA LYS A 123 7.82 -14.32 4.24
C LYS A 123 6.74 -13.65 5.08
N LEU A 124 5.47 -13.77 4.69
CA LEU A 124 4.35 -13.18 5.43
C LEU A 124 4.17 -13.83 6.79
N LEU A 125 4.29 -15.16 6.87
CA LEU A 125 3.99 -15.92 8.07
C LEU A 125 5.14 -15.96 9.08
N TYR A 126 6.35 -15.56 8.68
CA TYR A 126 7.54 -15.60 9.53
C TYR A 126 7.35 -14.92 10.90
N GLY A 127 6.68 -13.76 10.92
CA GLY A 127 6.41 -12.99 12.15
C GLY A 127 5.11 -13.38 12.88
N PHE A 128 4.31 -14.33 12.34
CA PHE A 128 2.95 -14.63 12.82
C PHE A 128 2.82 -16.02 13.48
N ARG A 129 3.91 -16.61 13.96
CA ARG A 129 3.85 -17.89 14.67
C ARG A 129 3.07 -17.74 15.97
N GLY A 130 1.98 -18.50 16.09
CA GLY A 130 1.10 -18.45 17.28
C GLY A 130 0.15 -17.25 17.34
N ILE A 131 0.14 -16.38 16.34
CA ILE A 131 -0.79 -15.24 16.25
C ILE A 131 -1.92 -15.58 15.27
N ARG A 132 -3.16 -15.30 15.68
CA ARG A 132 -4.32 -15.43 14.80
C ARG A 132 -4.22 -14.43 13.64
N ARG A 133 -4.62 -14.86 12.45
CA ARG A 133 -4.64 -14.07 11.23
C ARG A 133 -6.07 -13.81 10.85
N ASP A 134 -6.45 -12.55 10.76
CA ASP A 134 -7.83 -12.16 10.51
C ASP A 134 -8.04 -11.62 9.10
N LEU A 135 -7.00 -11.05 8.47
CA LEU A 135 -7.09 -10.45 7.13
C LEU A 135 -5.78 -10.63 6.37
N GLY A 136 -5.88 -10.93 5.07
CA GLY A 136 -4.78 -10.85 4.12
C GLY A 136 -5.20 -10.04 2.90
N MET A 137 -4.31 -9.19 2.41
CA MET A 137 -4.47 -8.47 1.14
C MET A 137 -3.34 -8.85 0.20
N ILE A 138 -3.68 -9.23 -1.04
CA ILE A 138 -2.72 -9.58 -2.07
C ILE A 138 -2.92 -8.65 -3.26
N PHE A 139 -1.84 -8.05 -3.72
CA PHE A 139 -1.79 -7.30 -4.96
C PHE A 139 -0.93 -8.09 -5.95
N SER A 140 -1.52 -8.50 -7.07
CA SER A 140 -0.83 -9.24 -8.12
C SER A 140 -0.84 -8.45 -9.42
N ASP A 141 0.17 -8.70 -10.25
CA ASP A 141 0.15 -8.21 -11.63
C ASP A 141 -0.80 -9.06 -12.46
N GLY A 142 -1.92 -8.48 -12.86
CA GLY A 142 -2.94 -9.16 -13.66
C GLY A 142 -2.54 -9.43 -15.11
N LEU A 143 -1.37 -8.95 -15.55
CA LEU A 143 -0.86 -9.18 -16.92
C LEU A 143 0.02 -10.43 -17.03
N ILE A 144 0.39 -11.04 -15.91
CA ILE A 144 1.26 -12.24 -15.87
C ILE A 144 0.43 -13.53 -15.75
N SER A 145 -0.86 -13.47 -15.63
CA SER A 145 -1.71 -14.66 -15.63
C SER A 145 -1.78 -15.25 -17.02
N ASP A 146 -0.93 -16.18 -17.35
CA ASP A 146 -1.28 -17.20 -18.30
C ASP A 146 -2.48 -17.96 -17.71
N GLY A 147 -3.58 -17.91 -18.42
CA GLY A 147 -4.78 -18.59 -18.06
C GLY A 147 -4.61 -20.09 -17.95
#